data_ece685957b547d45fff6cd9a4498f0f4
#
_entry.id   ece685957b547d45fff6cd9a4498f0f4
#
_cell.length_a   1.000
_cell.length_b   1.000
_cell.length_c   1.000
_cell.angle_alpha   90.00
_cell.angle_beta   90.00
_cell.angle_gamma   90.00
#
_symmetry.space_group_name_H-M   'P 1'
#
loop_
_entity.id
_entity.type
_entity.pdbx_description
1 polymer ?
#
loop_
_entity_poly.entity_id
_entity_poly.type
_entity_poly.pdbx_seq_one_letter_code
_entity_poly.pdbx_strand_id
1 'polypeptide(L)'
;MLTSCAHPSRRKGPLVITMNEETIEQKHVVTEFDLSSTPYEDHTHGETVIHEYLSSKQSGASYVSLLLTHADVLIGSYAFSKTQPKVPVTVDMTHRQLAKLVPGTHVSIVSRILRIGNAAIVGEVIFSANDNVVATTHVTFSLSPRPQDSGSIDLPLGVTRHGKKPIMDLHERLSLRVIELGVVEVDLTAETINASKGLQGGLTAFTAEYAAESLLRTDEHLIDCDIRYLSGVRAGPGQARAQRIAPNLIRVEVVDLGKDDRVCVITTFRTGAWQ
;
A
#
# COMPACT_ATOMS: atom_id res chain seq x y z
N MET A 1 16.23 -53.70 2.60
CA MET A 1 16.57 -52.79 3.69
C MET A 1 17.07 -51.50 3.09
N LEU A 2 16.21 -50.50 2.98
CA LEU A 2 16.53 -49.17 2.50
C LEU A 2 16.38 -48.24 3.68
N THR A 3 17.50 -47.76 4.20
CA THR A 3 17.58 -46.78 5.29
C THR A 3 17.28 -45.40 4.74
N SER A 4 16.16 -44.82 5.17
CA SER A 4 15.77 -43.44 4.98
C SER A 4 16.65 -42.51 5.79
N CYS A 5 17.49 -41.70 5.14
CA CYS A 5 18.16 -40.57 5.77
C CYS A 5 17.21 -39.33 5.70
N ALA A 6 16.55 -39.09 6.81
CA ALA A 6 15.85 -37.80 7.01
C ALA A 6 16.90 -36.72 7.29
N HIS A 7 17.01 -35.73 6.43
CA HIS A 7 17.76 -34.50 6.70
C HIS A 7 16.91 -33.59 7.59
N PRO A 8 17.43 -33.13 8.73
CA PRO A 8 16.75 -32.13 9.53
C PRO A 8 16.87 -30.76 8.82
N SER A 9 15.74 -30.21 8.39
CA SER A 9 15.67 -28.83 7.93
C SER A 9 16.00 -27.90 9.11
N ARG A 10 17.18 -27.30 9.10
CA ARG A 10 17.53 -26.21 10.02
C ARG A 10 16.61 -25.03 9.69
N ARG A 11 15.62 -24.78 10.54
CA ARG A 11 14.92 -23.49 10.57
C ARG A 11 15.95 -22.43 10.95
N LYS A 12 16.36 -21.62 9.98
CA LYS A 12 17.17 -20.44 10.26
C LYS A 12 16.27 -19.45 10.98
N GLY A 13 16.67 -19.00 12.16
CA GLY A 13 15.97 -17.99 12.93
C GLY A 13 15.94 -16.64 12.23
N PRO A 14 15.21 -15.64 12.77
CA PRO A 14 15.10 -14.31 12.19
C PRO A 14 16.49 -13.67 12.01
N LEU A 15 16.66 -12.98 10.88
CA LEU A 15 17.86 -12.19 10.60
C LEU A 15 17.83 -10.94 11.51
N VAL A 16 18.56 -10.96 12.61
CA VAL A 16 18.67 -9.79 13.51
C VAL A 16 19.62 -8.79 12.87
N ILE A 17 19.07 -7.75 12.23
CA ILE A 17 19.82 -6.58 11.83
C ILE A 17 19.59 -5.52 12.91
N THR A 18 20.57 -5.34 13.79
CA THR A 18 20.58 -4.23 14.76
C THR A 18 20.79 -2.94 14.01
N MET A 19 19.76 -2.08 13.96
CA MET A 19 19.86 -0.71 13.49
C MET A 19 19.77 0.25 14.69
N ASN A 20 20.65 1.27 14.68
CA ASN A 20 20.61 2.35 15.68
C ASN A 20 19.25 3.03 15.65
N GLU A 21 18.61 3.12 16.81
CA GLU A 21 17.30 3.74 17.03
C GLU A 21 17.28 5.28 16.90
N GLU A 22 18.38 5.89 16.55
CA GLU A 22 18.48 7.34 16.39
C GLU A 22 18.34 7.73 14.93
N THR A 23 17.33 8.55 14.67
CA THR A 23 17.09 9.35 13.47
C THR A 23 16.22 8.69 12.40
N ILE A 24 14.92 8.79 12.52
CA ILE A 24 14.01 9.34 11.50
C ILE A 24 12.66 9.61 12.19
N GLU A 25 12.53 10.73 12.90
CA GLU A 25 11.24 11.40 13.11
C GLU A 25 10.77 12.03 11.78
N GLN A 26 10.71 11.28 10.70
CA GLN A 26 9.93 11.71 9.56
C GLN A 26 8.47 11.42 9.90
N LYS A 27 7.72 12.47 10.18
CA LYS A 27 6.27 12.47 10.42
C LYS A 27 5.48 12.12 9.15
N HIS A 28 5.95 11.15 8.38
CA HIS A 28 5.26 10.73 7.16
C HIS A 28 3.99 9.98 7.52
N VAL A 29 2.85 10.34 6.91
CA VAL A 29 1.52 9.78 7.22
C VAL A 29 1.49 8.25 7.21
N VAL A 30 2.20 7.59 6.29
CA VAL A 30 2.29 6.11 6.23
C VAL A 30 2.85 5.49 7.52
N THR A 31 3.60 6.25 8.33
CA THR A 31 4.09 5.74 9.63
C THR A 31 2.97 5.57 10.66
N GLU A 32 1.82 6.16 10.41
CA GLU A 32 0.63 6.08 11.26
C GLU A 32 -0.25 4.85 10.94
N PHE A 33 0.12 4.05 9.92
CA PHE A 33 -0.67 2.90 9.45
C PHE A 33 -0.48 1.61 10.27
N ASP A 34 0.24 1.71 11.38
CA ASP A 34 0.43 0.63 12.38
C ASP A 34 0.92 -0.70 11.77
N LEU A 35 1.90 -0.61 10.87
CA LEU A 35 2.51 -1.77 10.24
C LEU A 35 3.79 -2.16 10.99
N SER A 36 3.85 -3.38 11.49
CA SER A 36 5.11 -4.02 11.90
C SER A 36 5.56 -5.02 10.84
N SER A 37 6.87 -5.21 10.69
CA SER A 37 7.38 -6.19 9.74
C SER A 37 8.69 -6.82 10.19
N THR A 38 8.84 -8.10 9.92
CA THR A 38 10.05 -8.90 10.18
C THR A 38 10.46 -9.60 8.90
N PRO A 39 11.65 -9.30 8.33
CA PRO A 39 12.15 -9.99 7.15
C PRO A 39 12.70 -11.37 7.52
N TYR A 40 12.42 -12.34 6.65
CA TYR A 40 13.00 -13.69 6.64
C TYR A 40 13.78 -13.89 5.34
N GLU A 41 14.36 -15.07 5.15
CA GLU A 41 15.22 -15.36 3.97
C GLU A 41 14.41 -15.34 2.66
N ASP A 42 13.16 -15.84 2.68
CA ASP A 42 12.29 -16.09 1.52
C ASP A 42 11.00 -15.27 1.53
N HIS A 43 10.67 -14.60 2.61
CA HIS A 43 9.45 -13.80 2.77
C HIS A 43 9.63 -12.67 3.79
N THR A 44 8.63 -11.80 3.88
CA THR A 44 8.50 -10.87 4.99
C THR A 44 7.17 -11.12 5.69
N HIS A 45 7.22 -11.23 7.00
CA HIS A 45 6.03 -11.28 7.84
C HIS A 45 5.71 -9.87 8.34
N GLY A 46 4.46 -9.47 8.27
CA GLY A 46 3.96 -8.22 8.79
C GLY A 46 2.74 -8.43 9.68
N GLU A 47 2.44 -7.46 10.51
CA GLU A 47 1.24 -7.41 11.33
C GLU A 47 0.70 -5.99 11.36
N THR A 48 -0.62 -5.87 11.43
CA THR A 48 -1.33 -4.61 11.62
C THR A 48 -2.61 -4.83 12.41
N VAL A 49 -3.08 -3.76 13.05
CA VAL A 49 -4.43 -3.69 13.62
C VAL A 49 -5.24 -2.68 12.82
N ILE A 50 -6.43 -3.06 12.42
CA ILE A 50 -7.34 -2.13 11.76
C ILE A 50 -7.83 -1.11 12.78
N HIS A 51 -7.54 0.16 12.54
CA HIS A 51 -7.96 1.27 13.40
C HIS A 51 -9.17 2.01 12.82
N GLU A 52 -9.94 2.65 13.67
CA GLU A 52 -11.13 3.41 13.26
C GLU A 52 -10.76 4.54 12.28
N TYR A 53 -9.67 5.28 12.54
CA TYR A 53 -9.19 6.36 11.66
C TYR A 53 -8.64 5.89 10.30
N LEU A 54 -8.43 4.57 10.12
CA LEU A 54 -8.04 3.90 8.87
C LEU A 54 -9.20 3.12 8.24
N SER A 55 -10.43 3.46 8.62
CA SER A 55 -11.64 2.80 8.16
C SER A 55 -12.62 3.81 7.59
N SER A 56 -13.34 3.39 6.57
CA SER A 56 -14.38 4.20 5.93
C SER A 56 -15.54 4.43 6.89
N LYS A 57 -15.95 5.66 7.06
CA LYS A 57 -17.15 6.01 7.85
C LYS A 57 -18.44 5.50 7.19
N GLN A 58 -18.45 5.37 5.88
CA GLN A 58 -19.63 4.91 5.14
C GLN A 58 -19.82 3.40 5.29
N SER A 59 -18.73 2.63 5.13
CA SER A 59 -18.79 1.16 5.16
C SER A 59 -18.51 0.56 6.54
N GLY A 60 -17.85 1.30 7.43
CA GLY A 60 -17.28 0.79 8.68
C GLY A 60 -16.24 -0.31 8.47
N ALA A 61 -15.67 -0.39 7.27
CA ALA A 61 -14.60 -1.32 6.92
C ALA A 61 -13.29 -0.58 6.72
N SER A 62 -12.17 -1.30 6.86
CA SER A 62 -10.85 -0.81 6.51
C SER A 62 -10.82 -0.33 5.06
N TYR A 63 -10.07 0.75 4.79
CA TYR A 63 -9.79 1.15 3.42
C TYR A 63 -8.98 0.07 2.69
N VAL A 64 -9.33 -0.18 1.42
CA VAL A 64 -8.59 -1.09 0.53
C VAL A 64 -7.16 -0.57 0.32
N SER A 65 -7.00 0.75 0.20
CA SER A 65 -5.71 1.42 0.04
C SER A 65 -4.78 1.24 1.26
N LEU A 66 -5.29 0.99 2.46
CA LEU A 66 -4.48 0.61 3.61
C LEU A 66 -3.72 -0.69 3.33
N LEU A 67 -4.43 -1.73 2.88
CA LEU A 67 -3.83 -3.03 2.59
C LEU A 67 -2.91 -2.97 1.37
N LEU A 68 -3.26 -2.18 0.34
CA LEU A 68 -2.38 -1.87 -0.78
C LEU A 68 -1.08 -1.22 -0.31
N THR A 69 -1.16 -0.26 0.62
CA THR A 69 0.02 0.41 1.19
C THR A 69 0.90 -0.57 1.97
N HIS A 70 0.30 -1.43 2.77
CA HIS A 70 1.05 -2.47 3.49
C HIS A 70 1.74 -3.44 2.52
N ALA A 71 1.06 -3.86 1.46
CA ALA A 71 1.63 -4.73 0.43
C ALA A 71 2.83 -4.05 -0.27
N ASP A 72 2.67 -2.79 -0.67
CA ASP A 72 3.70 -2.00 -1.33
C ASP A 72 4.95 -1.85 -0.44
N VAL A 73 4.76 -1.49 0.83
CA VAL A 73 5.86 -1.30 1.79
C VAL A 73 6.59 -2.62 2.07
N LEU A 74 5.88 -3.71 2.32
CA LEU A 74 6.49 -5.00 2.67
C LEU A 74 7.29 -5.58 1.50
N ILE A 75 6.68 -5.69 0.32
CA ILE A 75 7.37 -6.23 -0.86
C ILE A 75 8.42 -5.25 -1.38
N GLY A 76 8.12 -3.95 -1.43
CA GLY A 76 9.02 -2.92 -1.93
C GLY A 76 10.33 -2.88 -1.14
N SER A 77 10.26 -2.91 0.20
CA SER A 77 11.42 -2.96 1.08
C SER A 77 12.24 -4.23 0.88
N TYR A 78 11.57 -5.37 0.79
CA TYR A 78 12.23 -6.66 0.57
C TYR A 78 12.85 -6.75 -0.82
N ALA A 79 12.12 -6.31 -1.86
CA ALA A 79 12.62 -6.23 -3.24
C ALA A 79 13.85 -5.33 -3.34
N PHE A 80 13.84 -4.15 -2.70
CA PHE A 80 14.97 -3.24 -2.67
C PHE A 80 16.23 -3.89 -2.11
N SER A 81 16.13 -4.66 -1.01
CA SER A 81 17.26 -5.37 -0.43
C SER A 81 17.90 -6.40 -1.39
N LYS A 82 17.12 -6.95 -2.33
CA LYS A 82 17.57 -7.97 -3.30
C LYS A 82 18.07 -7.38 -4.63
N THR A 83 17.78 -6.11 -4.92
CA THR A 83 18.01 -5.53 -6.27
C THR A 83 18.94 -4.35 -6.30
N GLN A 84 19.51 -3.94 -5.16
CA GLN A 84 20.47 -2.86 -5.13
C GLN A 84 21.54 -3.00 -6.22
N PRO A 85 21.94 -1.91 -6.88
CA PRO A 85 21.57 -0.52 -6.65
C PRO A 85 20.26 -0.07 -7.33
N LYS A 86 19.55 -0.97 -8.04
CA LYS A 86 18.29 -0.64 -8.71
C LYS A 86 17.18 -0.44 -7.68
N VAL A 87 16.31 0.54 -7.94
CA VAL A 87 15.18 0.87 -7.08
C VAL A 87 13.89 0.27 -7.66
N PRO A 88 13.16 -0.58 -6.92
CA PRO A 88 11.84 -1.03 -7.32
C PRO A 88 10.86 0.13 -7.26
N VAL A 89 10.15 0.39 -8.35
CA VAL A 89 9.10 1.39 -8.47
C VAL A 89 7.81 0.67 -8.79
N THR A 90 6.79 0.82 -7.96
CA THR A 90 5.48 0.18 -8.14
C THR A 90 4.83 0.68 -9.41
N VAL A 91 4.42 -0.25 -10.28
CA VAL A 91 3.75 0.06 -11.55
C VAL A 91 2.34 -0.53 -11.63
N ASP A 92 2.08 -1.57 -10.86
CA ASP A 92 0.83 -2.30 -10.91
C ASP A 92 0.53 -3.01 -9.59
N MET A 93 -0.72 -2.91 -9.14
CA MET A 93 -1.22 -3.72 -8.02
C MET A 93 -2.63 -4.20 -8.32
N THR A 94 -2.90 -5.46 -7.97
CA THR A 94 -4.22 -6.08 -8.02
C THR A 94 -4.57 -6.58 -6.64
N HIS A 95 -5.62 -6.03 -6.05
CA HIS A 95 -6.11 -6.41 -4.72
C HIS A 95 -7.46 -7.09 -4.79
N ARG A 96 -7.64 -8.14 -4.02
CA ARG A 96 -8.89 -8.88 -3.87
C ARG A 96 -9.23 -8.98 -2.39
N GLN A 97 -10.30 -8.31 -2.00
CA GLN A 97 -10.82 -8.34 -0.63
C GLN A 97 -11.82 -9.48 -0.51
N LEU A 98 -11.56 -10.43 0.40
CA LEU A 98 -12.36 -11.63 0.57
C LEU A 98 -13.29 -11.56 1.79
N ALA A 99 -12.97 -10.68 2.75
CA ALA A 99 -13.78 -10.48 3.95
C ALA A 99 -13.78 -9.01 4.39
N LYS A 100 -14.85 -8.60 5.07
CA LYS A 100 -14.91 -7.28 5.70
C LYS A 100 -13.94 -7.21 6.86
N LEU A 101 -13.03 -6.25 6.85
CA LEU A 101 -12.14 -5.95 7.97
C LEU A 101 -12.67 -4.73 8.72
N VAL A 102 -12.96 -4.91 10.00
CA VAL A 102 -13.51 -3.85 10.87
C VAL A 102 -12.47 -3.39 11.90
N PRO A 103 -12.63 -2.20 12.49
CA PRO A 103 -11.75 -1.73 13.57
C PRO A 103 -11.60 -2.77 14.68
N GLY A 104 -10.37 -2.94 15.18
CA GLY A 104 -9.98 -3.93 16.16
C GLY A 104 -9.54 -5.28 15.57
N THR A 105 -9.71 -5.52 14.27
CA THR A 105 -9.24 -6.75 13.62
C THR A 105 -7.71 -6.76 13.57
N HIS A 106 -7.10 -7.82 14.10
CA HIS A 106 -5.68 -8.12 13.93
C HIS A 106 -5.47 -8.85 12.61
N VAL A 107 -4.56 -8.35 11.78
CA VAL A 107 -4.25 -8.90 10.47
C VAL A 107 -2.79 -9.31 10.42
N SER A 108 -2.55 -10.59 10.16
CA SER A 108 -1.24 -11.14 9.84
C SER A 108 -1.02 -11.05 8.34
N ILE A 109 0.19 -10.68 7.94
CA ILE A 109 0.54 -10.39 6.55
C ILE A 109 1.77 -11.20 6.18
N VAL A 110 1.67 -11.98 5.11
CA VAL A 110 2.83 -12.71 4.55
C VAL A 110 3.06 -12.20 3.14
N SER A 111 4.25 -11.67 2.88
CA SER A 111 4.64 -11.19 1.56
C SER A 111 5.82 -11.97 1.03
N ARG A 112 5.77 -12.36 -0.25
CA ARG A 112 6.86 -13.07 -0.92
C ARG A 112 7.08 -12.54 -2.33
N ILE A 113 8.33 -12.58 -2.77
CA ILE A 113 8.66 -12.34 -4.17
C ILE A 113 8.45 -13.63 -4.94
N LEU A 114 7.60 -13.57 -5.97
CA LEU A 114 7.33 -14.68 -6.87
C LEU A 114 8.41 -14.76 -7.97
N ARG A 115 8.89 -13.61 -8.43
CA ARG A 115 9.91 -13.52 -9.49
C ARG A 115 10.71 -12.22 -9.39
N ILE A 116 12.03 -12.35 -9.57
CA ILE A 116 12.94 -11.24 -9.85
C ILE A 116 13.43 -11.42 -11.28
N GLY A 117 13.09 -10.46 -12.15
CA GLY A 117 13.57 -10.39 -13.53
C GLY A 117 14.55 -9.22 -13.70
N ASN A 118 15.08 -9.04 -14.90
CA ASN A 118 16.03 -7.95 -15.21
C ASN A 118 15.36 -6.56 -15.19
N ALA A 119 14.07 -6.48 -15.51
CA ALA A 119 13.31 -5.24 -15.66
C ALA A 119 12.18 -5.10 -14.64
N ALA A 120 11.69 -6.19 -14.06
CA ALA A 120 10.54 -6.19 -13.17
C ALA A 120 10.65 -7.24 -12.07
N ILE A 121 9.96 -6.97 -10.97
CA ILE A 121 9.73 -7.89 -9.86
C ILE A 121 8.23 -8.10 -9.73
N VAL A 122 7.82 -9.32 -9.47
CA VAL A 122 6.44 -9.67 -9.13
C VAL A 122 6.41 -10.26 -7.73
N GLY A 123 5.53 -9.74 -6.89
CA GLY A 123 5.31 -10.22 -5.54
C GLY A 123 3.85 -10.49 -5.23
N GLU A 124 3.63 -11.26 -4.18
CA GLU A 124 2.32 -11.60 -3.64
C GLU A 124 2.28 -11.32 -2.15
N VAL A 125 1.15 -10.81 -1.70
CA VAL A 125 0.85 -10.59 -0.28
C VAL A 125 -0.46 -11.26 0.07
N ILE A 126 -0.44 -12.03 1.14
CA ILE A 126 -1.61 -12.70 1.72
C ILE A 126 -1.89 -12.07 3.08
N PHE A 127 -3.10 -11.61 3.27
CA PHE A 127 -3.61 -11.06 4.54
C PHE A 127 -4.52 -12.09 5.19
N SER A 128 -4.30 -12.36 6.46
CA SER A 128 -5.09 -13.32 7.24
C SER A 128 -5.57 -12.72 8.55
N ALA A 129 -6.78 -13.05 8.95
CA ALA A 129 -7.33 -12.74 10.26
C ALA A 129 -8.04 -13.98 10.81
N ASN A 130 -7.82 -14.31 12.09
CA ASN A 130 -8.38 -15.51 12.71
C ASN A 130 -8.15 -16.78 11.87
N ASP A 131 -6.91 -16.97 11.37
CA ASP A 131 -6.47 -18.09 10.53
C ASP A 131 -7.17 -18.21 9.16
N ASN A 132 -7.97 -17.24 8.77
CA ASN A 132 -8.61 -17.20 7.45
C ASN A 132 -7.96 -16.15 6.57
N VAL A 133 -7.79 -16.47 5.28
CA VAL A 133 -7.36 -15.48 4.28
C VAL A 133 -8.49 -14.47 4.07
N VAL A 134 -8.19 -13.20 4.30
CA VAL A 134 -9.15 -12.08 4.22
C VAL A 134 -8.91 -11.16 3.04
N ALA A 135 -7.69 -11.17 2.49
CA ALA A 135 -7.37 -10.45 1.26
C ALA A 135 -6.09 -11.00 0.62
N THR A 136 -5.92 -10.73 -0.68
CA THR A 136 -4.69 -10.98 -1.41
C THR A 136 -4.32 -9.79 -2.27
N THR A 137 -3.02 -9.54 -2.44
CA THR A 137 -2.52 -8.48 -3.33
C THR A 137 -1.35 -9.01 -4.15
N HIS A 138 -1.40 -8.82 -5.47
CA HIS A 138 -0.24 -8.96 -6.34
C HIS A 138 0.34 -7.58 -6.63
N VAL A 139 1.66 -7.48 -6.61
CA VAL A 139 2.38 -6.23 -6.87
C VAL A 139 3.42 -6.45 -7.95
N THR A 140 3.48 -5.54 -8.91
CA THR A 140 4.55 -5.50 -9.91
C THR A 140 5.35 -4.23 -9.74
N PHE A 141 6.67 -4.38 -9.65
CA PHE A 141 7.62 -3.28 -9.65
C PHE A 141 8.42 -3.28 -10.94
N SER A 142 8.65 -2.10 -11.49
CA SER A 142 9.69 -1.86 -12.48
C SER A 142 11.00 -1.56 -11.77
N LEU A 143 12.12 -2.08 -12.29
CA LEU A 143 13.45 -1.79 -11.78
C LEU A 143 14.03 -0.55 -12.46
N SER A 144 14.05 0.55 -11.73
CA SER A 144 14.63 1.80 -12.20
C SER A 144 16.10 1.94 -11.79
N PRO A 145 16.97 2.50 -12.62
CA PRO A 145 18.29 2.93 -12.16
C PRO A 145 18.14 3.91 -11.00
N ARG A 146 19.03 3.81 -10.01
CA ARG A 146 19.04 4.76 -8.91
C ARG A 146 19.29 6.17 -9.46
N PRO A 147 18.47 7.19 -9.11
CA PRO A 147 18.77 8.57 -9.44
C PRO A 147 20.11 8.97 -8.83
N GLN A 148 20.99 9.63 -9.62
CA GLN A 148 22.32 10.02 -9.17
C GLN A 148 22.33 10.93 -7.92
N ASP A 149 21.25 11.69 -7.72
CA ASP A 149 21.08 12.65 -6.61
C ASP A 149 20.30 12.08 -5.42
N SER A 150 19.88 10.83 -5.45
CA SER A 150 19.25 10.21 -4.30
C SER A 150 20.35 9.85 -3.29
N GLY A 151 20.40 10.54 -2.17
CA GLY A 151 21.19 10.15 -1.00
C GLY A 151 20.98 8.67 -0.63
N SER A 152 21.57 8.15 0.43
CA SER A 152 21.31 6.80 0.89
C SER A 152 19.79 6.64 1.11
N ILE A 153 19.13 5.83 0.27
CA ILE A 153 17.75 5.40 0.55
C ILE A 153 17.90 4.23 1.50
N ASP A 154 17.98 4.52 2.78
CA ASP A 154 17.82 3.51 3.82
C ASP A 154 16.33 3.24 3.98
N LEU A 155 15.81 2.29 3.21
CA LEU A 155 14.51 1.70 3.51
C LEU A 155 14.74 0.68 4.63
N PRO A 156 14.26 0.93 5.84
CA PRO A 156 14.46 0.00 6.94
C PRO A 156 13.77 -1.33 6.61
N LEU A 157 14.56 -2.40 6.55
CA LEU A 157 14.05 -3.76 6.59
C LEU A 157 13.66 -4.08 8.03
N GLY A 158 12.40 -4.36 8.24
CA GLY A 158 11.88 -4.59 9.57
C GLY A 158 11.52 -3.28 10.26
N VAL A 159 10.27 -2.90 10.17
CA VAL A 159 9.75 -1.67 10.77
C VAL A 159 8.74 -2.06 11.82
N THR A 160 9.01 -1.72 13.06
CA THR A 160 7.98 -1.64 14.10
C THR A 160 7.55 -0.18 14.14
N ARG A 161 6.41 0.12 13.56
CA ARG A 161 5.86 1.48 13.52
C ARG A 161 4.70 1.56 14.48
N HIS A 162 4.99 1.78 15.76
CA HIS A 162 4.00 2.20 16.73
C HIS A 162 4.03 3.73 16.81
N GLY A 163 3.55 4.39 15.76
CA GLY A 163 3.35 5.85 15.78
C GLY A 163 2.30 6.23 16.82
N LYS A 164 2.32 7.48 17.29
CA LYS A 164 1.18 8.01 18.04
C LYS A 164 -0.05 7.88 17.16
N LYS A 165 -1.08 7.19 17.66
CA LYS A 165 -2.36 7.07 16.94
C LYS A 165 -2.85 8.48 16.62
N PRO A 166 -3.17 8.79 15.35
CA PRO A 166 -3.75 10.08 15.01
C PRO A 166 -5.09 10.24 15.72
N ILE A 167 -5.43 11.50 16.04
CA ILE A 167 -6.68 11.84 16.74
C ILE A 167 -7.82 12.03 15.72
N MET A 168 -7.50 12.05 14.43
CA MET A 168 -8.40 12.37 13.33
C MET A 168 -8.38 11.30 12.24
N ASP A 169 -9.43 11.25 11.45
CA ASP A 169 -9.55 10.34 10.32
C ASP A 169 -8.50 10.62 9.23
N LEU A 170 -8.16 9.60 8.44
CA LEU A 170 -7.10 9.70 7.43
C LEU A 170 -7.36 10.81 6.41
N HIS A 171 -8.61 11.01 5.98
CA HIS A 171 -8.95 12.08 5.03
C HIS A 171 -8.71 13.48 5.60
N GLU A 172 -8.99 13.68 6.90
CA GLU A 172 -8.71 14.94 7.62
C GLU A 172 -7.20 15.12 7.79
N ARG A 173 -6.50 14.04 8.16
CA ARG A 173 -5.05 14.01 8.33
C ARG A 173 -4.29 14.39 7.05
N LEU A 174 -4.84 14.02 5.90
CA LEU A 174 -4.32 14.39 4.57
C LEU A 174 -4.88 15.73 4.06
N SER A 175 -5.78 16.36 4.80
CA SER A 175 -6.49 17.59 4.35
C SER A 175 -7.09 17.41 2.96
N LEU A 176 -7.75 16.28 2.71
CA LEU A 176 -8.41 16.04 1.42
C LEU A 176 -9.50 17.08 1.19
N ARG A 177 -9.50 17.68 0.01
CA ARG A 177 -10.53 18.62 -0.42
C ARG A 177 -11.50 17.94 -1.36
N VAL A 178 -12.76 17.82 -0.95
CA VAL A 178 -13.86 17.39 -1.83
C VAL A 178 -14.26 18.58 -2.68
N ILE A 179 -14.02 18.52 -3.98
CA ILE A 179 -14.35 19.58 -4.94
C ILE A 179 -15.80 19.43 -5.40
N GLU A 180 -16.17 18.21 -5.75
CA GLU A 180 -17.52 17.79 -6.10
C GLU A 180 -17.65 16.28 -5.94
N LEU A 181 -18.84 15.74 -6.17
CA LEU A 181 -19.08 14.31 -6.12
C LEU A 181 -18.16 13.55 -7.09
N GLY A 182 -17.35 12.65 -6.55
CA GLY A 182 -16.35 11.91 -7.32
C GLY A 182 -15.03 12.65 -7.57
N VAL A 183 -14.87 13.90 -7.10
CA VAL A 183 -13.64 14.68 -7.34
C VAL A 183 -13.02 15.13 -6.02
N VAL A 184 -11.79 14.66 -5.76
CA VAL A 184 -11.06 14.93 -4.52
C VAL A 184 -9.64 15.35 -4.84
N GLU A 185 -9.15 16.34 -4.10
CA GLU A 185 -7.77 16.84 -4.21
C GLU A 185 -6.93 16.55 -2.96
N VAL A 186 -5.64 16.37 -3.17
CA VAL A 186 -4.62 16.23 -2.13
C VAL A 186 -3.39 17.07 -2.45
N ASP A 187 -2.87 17.78 -1.45
CA ASP A 187 -1.64 18.56 -1.60
C ASP A 187 -0.39 17.70 -1.38
N LEU A 188 0.70 18.09 -2.05
CA LEU A 188 2.02 17.54 -1.79
C LEU A 188 2.66 18.29 -0.62
N THR A 189 2.91 17.59 0.47
CA THR A 189 3.56 18.11 1.67
C THR A 189 4.77 17.23 2.03
N ALA A 190 5.63 17.68 2.92
CA ALA A 190 6.74 16.86 3.43
C ALA A 190 6.26 15.55 4.08
N GLU A 191 5.00 15.48 4.52
CA GLU A 191 4.40 14.33 5.19
C GLU A 191 3.73 13.34 4.20
N THR A 192 3.51 13.76 2.95
CA THR A 192 2.81 12.96 1.92
C THR A 192 3.68 12.51 0.76
N ILE A 193 4.88 13.10 0.58
CA ILE A 193 5.78 12.78 -0.52
C ILE A 193 6.75 11.66 -0.16
N ASN A 194 7.05 10.81 -1.13
CA ASN A 194 8.06 9.76 -1.02
C ASN A 194 9.49 10.27 -1.34
N ALA A 195 10.48 9.38 -1.26
CA ALA A 195 11.88 9.70 -1.57
C ALA A 195 12.11 10.22 -3.01
N SER A 196 11.21 9.94 -3.95
CA SER A 196 11.26 10.46 -5.33
C SER A 196 10.56 11.82 -5.50
N LYS A 197 10.18 12.46 -4.39
CA LYS A 197 9.48 13.76 -4.32
C LYS A 197 8.11 13.77 -5.02
N GLY A 198 7.48 12.63 -5.14
CA GLY A 198 6.10 12.49 -5.60
C GLY A 198 5.18 12.09 -4.47
N LEU A 199 3.87 12.28 -4.64
CA LEU A 199 2.87 11.75 -3.71
C LEU A 199 3.10 10.25 -3.52
N GLN A 200 3.12 9.79 -2.26
CA GLN A 200 3.37 8.39 -1.94
C GLN A 200 2.24 7.52 -2.54
N GLY A 201 2.61 6.34 -3.08
CA GLY A 201 1.70 5.50 -3.86
C GLY A 201 0.44 5.07 -3.10
N GLY A 202 0.56 4.69 -1.84
CA GLY A 202 -0.58 4.33 -1.00
C GLY A 202 -1.51 5.51 -0.70
N LEU A 203 -0.95 6.72 -0.52
CA LEU A 203 -1.75 7.94 -0.33
C LEU A 203 -2.44 8.35 -1.64
N THR A 204 -1.81 8.09 -2.78
CA THR A 204 -2.46 8.27 -4.11
C THR A 204 -3.63 7.29 -4.26
N ALA A 205 -3.45 6.02 -3.87
CA ALA A 205 -4.51 5.03 -3.86
C ALA A 205 -5.64 5.41 -2.91
N PHE A 206 -5.32 5.94 -1.72
CA PHE A 206 -6.33 6.42 -0.76
C PHE A 206 -7.14 7.61 -1.31
N THR A 207 -6.48 8.57 -1.96
CA THR A 207 -7.19 9.70 -2.59
C THR A 207 -8.16 9.21 -3.67
N ALA A 208 -7.75 8.22 -4.46
CA ALA A 208 -8.61 7.59 -5.47
C ALA A 208 -9.78 6.82 -4.83
N GLU A 209 -9.51 6.06 -3.75
CA GLU A 209 -10.53 5.32 -3.00
C GLU A 209 -11.56 6.26 -2.38
N TYR A 210 -11.11 7.36 -1.76
CA TYR A 210 -11.99 8.35 -1.15
C TYR A 210 -12.90 9.04 -2.17
N ALA A 211 -12.38 9.33 -3.38
CA ALA A 211 -13.20 9.83 -4.49
C ALA A 211 -14.23 8.79 -4.96
N ALA A 212 -13.83 7.51 -5.07
CA ALA A 212 -14.73 6.42 -5.46
C ALA A 212 -15.83 6.17 -4.43
N GLU A 213 -15.51 6.24 -3.12
CA GLU A 213 -16.49 6.07 -2.05
C GLU A 213 -17.64 7.06 -2.14
N SER A 214 -17.40 8.29 -2.57
CA SER A 214 -18.45 9.30 -2.73
C SER A 214 -19.53 8.90 -3.76
N LEU A 215 -19.24 7.95 -4.66
CA LEU A 215 -20.15 7.42 -5.67
C LEU A 215 -20.85 6.12 -5.24
N LEU A 216 -20.58 5.60 -4.05
CA LEU A 216 -21.22 4.38 -3.57
C LEU A 216 -22.70 4.60 -3.28
N ARG A 217 -23.49 3.58 -3.57
CA ARG A 217 -24.91 3.52 -3.18
C ARG A 217 -25.01 3.00 -1.76
N THR A 218 -26.21 3.05 -1.20
CA THR A 218 -26.52 2.41 0.08
C THR A 218 -26.16 0.92 0.01
N ASP A 219 -25.47 0.42 1.06
CA ASP A 219 -25.03 -0.97 1.20
C ASP A 219 -23.98 -1.46 0.17
N GLU A 220 -23.45 -0.57 -0.67
CA GLU A 220 -22.27 -0.87 -1.50
C GLU A 220 -20.98 -0.62 -0.73
N HIS A 221 -19.96 -1.44 -1.03
CA HIS A 221 -18.60 -1.31 -0.53
C HIS A 221 -17.61 -1.50 -1.67
N LEU A 222 -16.42 -0.90 -1.55
CA LEU A 222 -15.29 -1.22 -2.42
C LEU A 222 -14.69 -2.54 -1.94
N ILE A 223 -14.65 -3.55 -2.83
CA ILE A 223 -14.22 -4.92 -2.49
C ILE A 223 -12.96 -5.36 -3.21
N ASP A 224 -12.68 -4.81 -4.39
CA ASP A 224 -11.47 -5.09 -5.16
C ASP A 224 -10.93 -3.82 -5.78
N CYS A 225 -9.61 -3.84 -6.03
CA CYS A 225 -8.93 -2.72 -6.66
C CYS A 225 -7.87 -3.23 -7.64
N ASP A 226 -7.92 -2.72 -8.87
CA ASP A 226 -6.84 -2.84 -9.84
C ASP A 226 -6.28 -1.44 -10.07
N ILE A 227 -5.00 -1.21 -9.75
CA ILE A 227 -4.35 0.10 -9.84
C ILE A 227 -3.11 0.05 -10.73
N ARG A 228 -2.95 1.04 -11.60
CA ARG A 228 -1.82 1.23 -12.52
C ARG A 228 -1.18 2.57 -12.25
N TYR A 229 0.10 2.56 -11.86
CA TYR A 229 0.90 3.76 -11.66
C TYR A 229 1.66 4.07 -12.94
N LEU A 230 1.23 5.10 -13.66
CA LEU A 230 1.81 5.54 -14.94
C LEU A 230 2.96 6.53 -14.69
N SER A 231 2.82 7.36 -13.67
CA SER A 231 3.83 8.32 -13.21
C SER A 231 3.52 8.77 -11.77
N GLY A 232 4.46 9.46 -11.11
CA GLY A 232 4.18 10.11 -9.83
C GLY A 232 3.51 11.47 -10.01
N VAL A 233 2.61 11.85 -9.10
CA VAL A 233 2.14 13.22 -8.92
C VAL A 233 3.28 14.01 -8.26
N ARG A 234 3.85 15.01 -8.93
CA ARG A 234 5.08 15.69 -8.49
C ARG A 234 5.00 17.21 -8.41
N ALA A 235 4.10 17.82 -9.18
CA ALA A 235 3.88 19.26 -9.13
C ALA A 235 2.68 19.61 -8.24
N GLY A 236 1.65 18.78 -8.26
CA GLY A 236 0.45 18.91 -7.45
C GLY A 236 -0.41 20.15 -7.69
N PRO A 237 -1.55 20.22 -7.03
CA PRO A 237 -2.16 19.15 -6.26
C PRO A 237 -2.46 17.91 -7.10
N GLY A 238 -2.54 16.74 -6.43
CA GLY A 238 -3.08 15.53 -7.06
C GLY A 238 -4.61 15.58 -6.99
N GLN A 239 -5.30 15.34 -8.12
CA GLN A 239 -6.75 15.30 -8.15
C GLN A 239 -7.23 13.94 -8.63
N ALA A 240 -8.03 13.26 -7.81
CA ALA A 240 -8.73 12.02 -8.16
C ALA A 240 -10.09 12.36 -8.77
N ARG A 241 -10.41 11.75 -9.92
CA ARG A 241 -11.67 11.92 -10.68
C ARG A 241 -12.31 10.55 -10.84
N ALA A 242 -13.35 10.27 -10.08
CA ALA A 242 -14.07 9.02 -10.08
C ALA A 242 -15.28 9.06 -10.99
N GLN A 243 -15.52 7.99 -11.71
CA GLN A 243 -16.70 7.80 -12.55
C GLN A 243 -17.21 6.37 -12.44
N ARG A 244 -18.51 6.19 -12.19
CA ARG A 244 -19.15 4.88 -12.28
C ARG A 244 -19.32 4.50 -13.75
N ILE A 245 -18.59 3.48 -14.20
CA ILE A 245 -18.58 3.02 -15.60
C ILE A 245 -19.47 1.81 -15.84
N ALA A 246 -19.85 1.10 -14.76
CA ALA A 246 -20.81 0.00 -14.78
C ALA A 246 -21.52 -0.08 -13.42
N PRO A 247 -22.63 -0.84 -13.27
CA PRO A 247 -23.37 -0.93 -12.01
C PRO A 247 -22.51 -1.25 -10.78
N ASN A 248 -21.48 -2.07 -10.95
CA ASN A 248 -20.58 -2.53 -9.89
C ASN A 248 -19.11 -2.13 -10.14
N LEU A 249 -18.86 -1.11 -10.94
CA LEU A 249 -17.50 -0.73 -11.34
C LEU A 249 -17.33 0.79 -11.35
N ILE A 250 -16.37 1.28 -10.56
CA ILE A 250 -15.98 2.69 -10.49
C ILE A 250 -14.54 2.80 -10.99
N ARG A 251 -14.32 3.62 -12.02
CA ARG A 251 -13.00 3.97 -12.53
C ARG A 251 -12.58 5.31 -11.96
N VAL A 252 -11.33 5.45 -11.55
CA VAL A 252 -10.74 6.69 -11.07
C VAL A 252 -9.46 6.98 -11.83
N GLU A 253 -9.30 8.23 -12.25
CA GLU A 253 -8.03 8.77 -12.71
C GLU A 253 -7.49 9.73 -11.66
N VAL A 254 -6.20 9.59 -11.31
CA VAL A 254 -5.50 10.60 -10.52
C VAL A 254 -4.60 11.38 -11.43
N VAL A 255 -4.80 12.69 -11.48
CA VAL A 255 -4.05 13.61 -12.34
C VAL A 255 -3.16 14.53 -11.51
N ASP A 256 -2.07 14.99 -12.11
CA ASP A 256 -1.16 16.02 -11.55
C ASP A 256 -1.59 17.37 -12.17
N LEU A 257 -2.34 18.17 -11.40
CA LEU A 257 -2.86 19.46 -11.90
C LEU A 257 -1.73 20.43 -12.26
N GLY A 258 -0.61 20.39 -11.54
CA GLY A 258 0.57 21.20 -11.84
C GLY A 258 1.36 20.74 -13.07
N LYS A 259 0.89 19.71 -13.77
CA LYS A 259 1.49 19.14 -14.99
C LYS A 259 0.46 18.95 -16.09
N ASP A 260 -0.30 19.98 -16.39
CA ASP A 260 -1.33 20.00 -17.46
C ASP A 260 -2.30 18.81 -17.37
N ASP A 261 -2.81 18.55 -16.17
CA ASP A 261 -3.74 17.45 -15.88
C ASP A 261 -3.22 16.07 -16.31
N ARG A 262 -1.89 15.87 -16.25
CA ARG A 262 -1.29 14.60 -16.64
C ARG A 262 -1.83 13.46 -15.80
N VAL A 263 -2.39 12.44 -16.45
CA VAL A 263 -2.84 11.22 -15.79
C VAL A 263 -1.63 10.50 -15.19
N CYS A 264 -1.64 10.36 -13.88
CA CYS A 264 -0.57 9.71 -13.11
C CYS A 264 -0.95 8.29 -12.68
N VAL A 265 -2.22 8.07 -12.34
CA VAL A 265 -2.72 6.77 -11.89
C VAL A 265 -4.08 6.51 -12.53
N ILE A 266 -4.31 5.26 -12.90
CA ILE A 266 -5.63 4.76 -13.28
C ILE A 266 -5.95 3.62 -12.33
N THR A 267 -7.10 3.67 -11.69
CA THR A 267 -7.58 2.57 -10.85
C THR A 267 -9.02 2.24 -11.18
N THR A 268 -9.36 0.98 -10.93
CA THR A 268 -10.73 0.48 -11.06
C THR A 268 -11.08 -0.25 -9.77
N PHE A 269 -12.15 0.19 -9.14
CA PHE A 269 -12.72 -0.46 -7.97
C PHE A 269 -13.96 -1.25 -8.37
N ARG A 270 -14.06 -2.49 -7.91
CA ARG A 270 -15.29 -3.26 -7.94
C ARG A 270 -16.07 -3.00 -6.68
N THR A 271 -17.38 -2.73 -6.83
CA THR A 271 -18.31 -2.56 -5.72
C THR A 271 -19.17 -3.80 -5.51
N GLY A 272 -19.58 -4.04 -4.28
CA GLY A 272 -20.46 -5.15 -3.93
C GLY A 272 -20.94 -5.06 -2.49
N ALA A 273 -21.83 -5.96 -2.11
CA ALA A 273 -22.19 -6.18 -0.71
C ALA A 273 -21.26 -7.24 -0.10
N TRP A 274 -20.93 -7.11 1.17
CA TRP A 274 -20.29 -8.18 1.92
C TRP A 274 -21.33 -9.29 2.18
N GLN A 275 -20.95 -10.52 1.88
CA GLN A 275 -21.75 -11.70 2.19
C GLN A 275 -21.57 -12.12 3.63
#